data_e7cab29c88213b428eb269b18a173233
#
_entry.id   e7cab29c88213b428eb269b18a173233
#
_cell.length_a   1.000
_cell.length_b   1.000
_cell.length_c   1.000
_cell.angle_alpha   90.00
_cell.angle_beta   90.00
_cell.angle_gamma   90.00
#
_symmetry.space_group_name_H-M   'P 1'
#
loop_
_entity.id
_entity.type
_entity.pdbx_description
1 polymer ?
#
loop_
_entity_poly.entity_id
_entity_poly.type
_entity_poly.pdbx_seq_one_letter_code
_entity_poly.pdbx_strand_id
1 'polypeptide(L)'
;MKLTTKQAKHSAQKQSVSYKAISLILSAVILLLAFTGCDSTVIYTESGTNPDYGRPTFAPSGDSLNIGYSADDSLNPYFAETDLNSDLMSLIFEPLFNLDDTFLARNSLAESYTVNEQTLTVKLNKTAAFSDGVQFSSADVVYSFNLAKASENWSDELANITSAQASGADTVVFSLSAANKNAADSLTFPIVKTQTANDEKSMPLGTGLYKTVQNGESVYLDYNPYCRTPYPNITRINLVSIPSSSTLIHTLELGTIDAFFDDMSSGSFSQANAQSSKTNLSNLVFLGMNSNSYGLATSAMRQAIYYSVNRQSIVRNSFKNFAVESATPYHPEWHVIDDENYDTSSLVLDYSKAKDLMTNAGFKDTLNFTLIVYSGNNFKVAAAREISQSFQNIGINLTVSELTWDAYKTALDSGAYDFYIGEVKLPTDMNLSVMLSSDGPVYGIADTDTTAAAYEEFLGGKISLEAFTTSFLQNIPFVPICFRTGALMCTNSISPAPDCDAGNVYKNIYEWNK
;
A
#
# COMPACT_ATOMS: atom_id res chain seq x y z
N MET A 1 -38.33 -26.66 31.85
CA MET A 1 -38.91 -27.57 30.85
C MET A 1 -37.74 -28.24 30.12
N LYS A 2 -37.64 -29.51 30.31
CA LYS A 2 -36.56 -30.37 29.80
C LYS A 2 -36.68 -30.55 28.29
N LEU A 3 -35.52 -30.70 27.61
CA LEU A 3 -35.25 -31.61 26.49
C LEU A 3 -33.90 -31.23 25.90
N THR A 4 -32.91 -31.95 25.91
CA THR A 4 -32.34 -33.31 25.84
C THR A 4 -31.21 -33.28 24.83
N THR A 5 -30.04 -33.50 25.38
CA THR A 5 -28.82 -33.93 24.70
C THR A 5 -29.03 -35.26 23.97
N LYS A 6 -28.70 -35.34 22.68
CA LYS A 6 -28.25 -36.59 22.02
C LYS A 6 -27.81 -36.28 20.57
N GLN A 7 -26.55 -36.53 20.32
CA GLN A 7 -25.93 -37.04 19.10
C GLN A 7 -24.64 -36.32 18.73
N ALA A 8 -23.61 -36.73 19.41
CA ALA A 8 -22.24 -36.62 18.92
C ALA A 8 -21.45 -37.81 19.46
N LYS A 9 -21.59 -38.96 18.84
CA LYS A 9 -20.67 -40.09 18.94
C LYS A 9 -21.07 -41.10 17.86
N HIS A 10 -20.40 -41.00 16.69
CA HIS A 10 -20.10 -42.14 15.82
C HIS A 10 -19.35 -41.62 14.59
N SER A 11 -18.04 -41.79 14.56
CA SER A 11 -17.27 -42.40 13.48
C SER A 11 -15.78 -42.10 13.62
N ALA A 12 -15.18 -42.69 14.60
CA ALA A 12 -13.73 -42.87 14.62
C ALA A 12 -13.46 -44.36 14.69
N GLN A 13 -13.49 -45.05 13.58
CA GLN A 13 -12.81 -46.34 13.39
C GLN A 13 -12.88 -46.83 11.95
N LYS A 14 -11.69 -47.17 11.43
CA LYS A 14 -11.33 -47.82 10.15
C LYS A 14 -11.04 -46.85 9.00
N GLN A 15 -9.73 -46.58 8.69
CA GLN A 15 -8.95 -47.50 7.86
C GLN A 15 -7.46 -47.12 7.92
N SER A 16 -6.65 -47.93 8.56
CA SER A 16 -5.21 -48.02 8.33
C SER A 16 -4.99 -48.88 7.08
N VAL A 17 -4.77 -48.25 5.93
CA VAL A 17 -4.28 -48.93 4.74
C VAL A 17 -2.87 -48.41 4.46
N SER A 18 -1.99 -49.37 4.35
CA SER A 18 -0.56 -49.36 4.23
C SER A 18 -0.01 -48.32 3.25
N TYR A 19 0.62 -47.28 3.79
CA TYR A 19 1.37 -46.24 3.04
C TYR A 19 2.64 -46.77 2.33
N LYS A 20 2.99 -48.04 2.45
CA LYS A 20 4.19 -48.65 1.84
C LYS A 20 4.01 -49.14 0.39
N ALA A 21 2.78 -49.30 -0.07
CA ALA A 21 2.51 -49.76 -1.44
C ALA A 21 2.34 -48.60 -2.45
N ILE A 22 2.07 -47.36 -2.01
CA ILE A 22 1.86 -46.21 -2.86
C ILE A 22 3.20 -45.49 -3.18
N SER A 23 4.19 -45.63 -2.30
CA SER A 23 5.53 -45.02 -2.50
C SER A 23 6.36 -45.71 -3.62
N LEU A 24 6.09 -46.96 -3.96
CA LEU A 24 6.85 -47.68 -4.98
C LEU A 24 6.28 -47.51 -6.40
N ILE A 25 5.05 -47.05 -6.54
CA ILE A 25 4.41 -46.80 -7.85
C ILE A 25 4.68 -45.37 -8.33
N LEU A 26 4.82 -44.43 -7.40
CA LEU A 26 5.13 -43.02 -7.76
C LEU A 26 6.58 -42.81 -8.22
N SER A 27 7.54 -43.65 -7.77
CA SER A 27 8.94 -43.56 -8.20
C SER A 27 9.21 -44.16 -9.56
N ALA A 28 8.32 -44.99 -10.09
CA ALA A 28 8.48 -45.62 -11.43
C ALA A 28 7.87 -44.76 -12.56
N VAL A 29 6.98 -43.80 -12.26
CA VAL A 29 6.35 -42.93 -13.27
C VAL A 29 7.19 -41.67 -13.53
N ILE A 30 8.04 -41.27 -12.60
CA ILE A 30 8.89 -40.08 -12.76
C ILE A 30 10.13 -40.33 -13.64
N LEU A 31 10.50 -41.59 -13.86
CA LEU A 31 11.71 -41.93 -14.67
C LEU A 31 11.43 -42.19 -16.17
N LEU A 32 10.19 -42.04 -16.66
CA LEU A 32 9.81 -42.33 -18.05
C LEU A 32 9.37 -41.10 -18.86
N LEU A 33 9.47 -39.89 -18.33
CA LEU A 33 9.10 -38.64 -19.03
C LEU A 33 10.30 -37.75 -19.44
N ALA A 34 11.50 -38.28 -19.41
CA ALA A 34 12.71 -37.50 -19.67
C ALA A 34 13.30 -37.68 -21.08
N PHE A 35 12.57 -38.07 -22.08
CA PHE A 35 13.08 -38.05 -23.50
C PHE A 35 11.93 -38.07 -24.51
N THR A 36 11.33 -36.90 -24.78
CA THR A 36 10.82 -36.56 -26.13
C THR A 36 10.80 -35.05 -26.26
N GLY A 37 11.93 -34.48 -26.67
CA GLY A 37 11.94 -33.17 -27.28
C GLY A 37 11.27 -33.26 -28.64
N CYS A 38 10.15 -32.63 -28.85
CA CYS A 38 9.61 -32.29 -30.17
C CYS A 38 9.56 -30.78 -30.27
N ASP A 39 10.52 -30.28 -31.02
CA ASP A 39 10.57 -28.95 -31.59
C ASP A 39 9.40 -28.82 -32.57
N SER A 40 8.35 -28.10 -32.18
CA SER A 40 7.25 -27.75 -33.09
C SER A 40 7.26 -26.26 -33.32
N THR A 41 7.99 -25.83 -34.33
CA THR A 41 7.86 -24.53 -34.96
C THR A 41 6.45 -24.38 -35.54
N VAL A 42 5.60 -23.60 -34.88
CA VAL A 42 4.32 -23.19 -35.43
C VAL A 42 4.56 -21.94 -36.27
N ILE A 43 4.47 -22.11 -37.59
CA ILE A 43 4.49 -20.99 -38.55
C ILE A 43 3.06 -20.44 -38.63
N TYR A 44 2.87 -19.22 -38.12
CA TYR A 44 1.64 -18.45 -38.34
C TYR A 44 1.75 -17.74 -39.70
N THR A 45 0.89 -18.10 -40.64
CA THR A 45 0.67 -17.31 -41.86
C THR A 45 -0.39 -16.27 -41.60
N GLU A 46 0.00 -15.00 -41.61
CA GLU A 46 -0.92 -13.86 -41.57
C GLU A 46 -1.67 -13.70 -42.90
N SER A 47 -3.02 -13.51 -42.77
CA SER A 47 -3.80 -12.88 -43.82
C SER A 47 -4.72 -11.82 -43.18
N GLY A 48 -4.38 -10.56 -43.36
CA GLY A 48 -5.22 -9.44 -42.93
C GLY A 48 -4.46 -8.12 -42.78
N THR A 49 -4.64 -7.23 -43.74
CA THR A 49 -4.00 -5.94 -43.91
C THR A 49 -4.29 -4.99 -42.76
N ASN A 50 -3.27 -4.64 -41.97
CA ASN A 50 -3.21 -3.49 -41.10
C ASN A 50 -1.92 -2.70 -41.36
N PRO A 51 -1.91 -1.35 -41.30
CA PRO A 51 -0.73 -0.56 -41.68
C PRO A 51 0.45 -0.84 -40.74
N ASP A 52 1.54 -1.21 -41.35
CA ASP A 52 2.82 -1.57 -40.78
C ASP A 52 3.50 -0.36 -40.10
N TYR A 53 3.44 -0.32 -38.78
CA TYR A 53 4.40 0.44 -37.99
C TYR A 53 5.59 -0.51 -37.74
N GLY A 54 6.65 -0.37 -38.52
CA GLY A 54 7.89 -1.13 -38.54
C GLY A 54 8.27 -1.80 -37.22
N ARG A 55 7.66 -2.94 -36.91
CA ARG A 55 7.99 -3.80 -35.76
C ARG A 55 9.20 -4.65 -36.09
N PRO A 56 10.22 -4.69 -35.21
CA PRO A 56 11.23 -5.71 -35.34
C PRO A 56 10.58 -7.08 -35.09
N THR A 57 10.62 -7.96 -36.07
CA THR A 57 10.30 -9.39 -35.93
C THR A 57 11.45 -10.05 -35.17
N PHE A 58 11.48 -9.91 -33.86
CA PHE A 58 12.36 -10.70 -33.01
C PHE A 58 11.59 -11.93 -32.55
N ALA A 59 12.15 -13.10 -32.86
CA ALA A 59 11.78 -14.33 -32.16
C ALA A 59 12.08 -14.12 -30.67
N PRO A 60 11.21 -14.54 -29.75
CA PRO A 60 11.47 -14.40 -28.33
C PRO A 60 12.64 -15.33 -27.95
N SER A 61 13.85 -14.81 -27.92
CA SER A 61 14.93 -15.36 -27.12
C SER A 61 14.74 -14.77 -25.72
N GLY A 62 13.67 -15.15 -25.05
CA GLY A 62 13.32 -14.44 -23.85
C GLY A 62 13.70 -15.22 -22.63
N ASP A 63 14.61 -14.69 -21.86
CA ASP A 63 14.65 -14.97 -20.45
C ASP A 63 13.29 -14.59 -19.86
N SER A 64 12.68 -15.50 -19.11
CA SER A 64 11.43 -15.23 -18.40
C SER A 64 11.72 -14.90 -16.95
N LEU A 65 10.95 -13.99 -16.36
CA LEU A 65 10.93 -13.75 -14.93
C LEU A 65 9.90 -14.65 -14.26
N ASN A 66 10.21 -15.03 -13.02
CA ASN A 66 9.29 -15.69 -12.11
C ASN A 66 8.91 -14.72 -11.00
N ILE A 67 7.62 -14.36 -10.89
CA ILE A 67 7.10 -13.50 -9.81
C ILE A 67 6.06 -14.29 -9.01
N GLY A 68 6.08 -14.11 -7.70
CA GLY A 68 5.13 -14.76 -6.80
C GLY A 68 3.71 -14.19 -6.94
N TYR A 69 2.70 -15.03 -6.85
CA TYR A 69 1.29 -14.62 -6.75
C TYR A 69 0.51 -15.57 -5.84
N SER A 70 -0.66 -15.15 -5.38
CA SER A 70 -1.62 -15.99 -4.68
C SER A 70 -2.61 -16.57 -5.69
N ALA A 71 -2.57 -17.90 -5.89
CA ALA A 71 -3.45 -18.57 -6.86
C ALA A 71 -4.91 -18.64 -6.41
N ASP A 72 -5.16 -18.52 -5.10
CA ASP A 72 -6.50 -18.55 -4.50
C ASP A 72 -7.13 -17.15 -4.44
N ASP A 73 -6.42 -16.11 -4.88
CA ASP A 73 -6.85 -14.72 -4.88
C ASP A 73 -7.06 -14.21 -6.32
N SER A 74 -7.76 -13.08 -6.45
CA SER A 74 -8.13 -12.47 -7.72
C SER A 74 -6.95 -11.79 -8.42
N LEU A 75 -6.94 -11.83 -9.76
CA LEU A 75 -6.16 -10.95 -10.62
C LEU A 75 -6.97 -9.76 -11.16
N ASN A 76 -8.17 -9.54 -10.64
CA ASN A 76 -8.96 -8.35 -10.88
C ASN A 76 -8.59 -7.30 -9.82
N PRO A 77 -8.10 -6.10 -10.18
CA PRO A 77 -7.56 -5.11 -9.25
C PRO A 77 -8.57 -4.60 -8.22
N TYR A 78 -9.85 -4.82 -8.44
CA TYR A 78 -10.92 -4.40 -7.54
C TYR A 78 -11.36 -5.48 -6.55
N PHE A 79 -10.84 -6.71 -6.70
CA PHE A 79 -11.17 -7.88 -5.89
C PHE A 79 -9.92 -8.57 -5.31
N ALA A 80 -8.71 -8.14 -5.69
CA ALA A 80 -7.47 -8.69 -5.12
C ALA A 80 -7.39 -8.35 -3.63
N GLU A 81 -7.19 -9.37 -2.79
CA GLU A 81 -7.11 -9.22 -1.34
C GLU A 81 -5.68 -9.29 -0.80
N THR A 82 -4.77 -9.91 -1.57
CA THR A 82 -3.37 -10.09 -1.17
C THR A 82 -2.48 -9.02 -1.78
N ASP A 83 -1.46 -8.58 -1.00
CA ASP A 83 -0.44 -7.67 -1.49
C ASP A 83 0.27 -8.25 -2.72
N LEU A 84 0.53 -9.57 -2.74
CA LEU A 84 1.17 -10.25 -3.87
C LEU A 84 0.45 -10.02 -5.20
N ASN A 85 -0.89 -10.14 -5.21
CA ASN A 85 -1.65 -9.92 -6.44
C ASN A 85 -1.82 -8.42 -6.72
N SER A 86 -1.96 -7.60 -5.67
CA SER A 86 -2.05 -6.14 -5.80
C SER A 86 -0.78 -5.53 -6.43
N ASP A 87 0.40 -6.03 -6.08
CA ASP A 87 1.68 -5.58 -6.63
C ASP A 87 1.81 -5.86 -8.14
N LEU A 88 1.18 -6.94 -8.63
CA LEU A 88 1.18 -7.27 -10.07
C LEU A 88 0.36 -6.29 -10.92
N MET A 89 -0.55 -5.51 -10.30
CA MET A 89 -1.49 -4.68 -11.06
C MET A 89 -0.79 -3.61 -11.89
N SER A 90 0.34 -3.07 -11.42
CA SER A 90 1.15 -2.09 -12.16
C SER A 90 1.78 -2.65 -13.45
N LEU A 91 1.91 -3.98 -13.56
CA LEU A 91 2.38 -4.65 -14.77
C LEU A 91 1.31 -4.75 -15.86
N ILE A 92 0.03 -4.82 -15.44
CA ILE A 92 -1.11 -5.15 -16.32
C ILE A 92 -1.94 -3.89 -16.64
N PHE A 93 -2.05 -2.98 -15.68
CA PHE A 93 -2.93 -1.82 -15.76
C PHE A 93 -2.14 -0.52 -15.57
N GLU A 94 -2.54 0.52 -16.26
CA GLU A 94 -2.09 1.88 -16.01
C GLU A 94 -3.20 2.66 -15.29
N PRO A 95 -2.85 3.55 -14.34
CA PRO A 95 -3.78 4.52 -13.75
C PRO A 95 -3.89 5.78 -14.61
N LEU A 96 -4.73 6.74 -14.20
CA LEU A 96 -4.69 8.09 -14.78
C LEU A 96 -3.37 8.78 -14.49
N PHE A 97 -2.89 8.67 -13.25
CA PHE A 97 -1.62 9.23 -12.79
C PHE A 97 -0.83 8.17 -12.03
N ASN A 98 0.47 8.06 -12.32
CA ASN A 98 1.43 7.44 -11.42
C ASN A 98 1.86 8.48 -10.38
N LEU A 99 2.40 8.01 -9.25
CA LEU A 99 3.01 8.89 -8.25
C LEU A 99 4.53 8.76 -8.33
N ASP A 100 5.23 9.85 -8.14
CA ASP A 100 6.66 9.80 -7.85
C ASP A 100 6.90 9.62 -6.33
N ASP A 101 8.16 9.58 -5.92
CA ASP A 101 8.55 9.40 -4.52
C ASP A 101 8.10 10.56 -3.60
N THR A 102 7.62 11.67 -4.17
CA THR A 102 7.05 12.80 -3.44
C THR A 102 5.52 12.79 -3.42
N PHE A 103 4.89 11.71 -3.86
CA PHE A 103 3.44 11.56 -4.00
C PHE A 103 2.79 12.55 -4.97
N LEU A 104 3.56 13.16 -5.88
CA LEU A 104 3.05 14.05 -6.91
C LEU A 104 2.53 13.24 -8.10
N ALA A 105 1.30 13.55 -8.54
CA ALA A 105 0.69 12.96 -9.73
C ALA A 105 1.51 13.25 -11.00
N ARG A 106 1.95 12.17 -11.64
CA ARG A 106 2.65 12.17 -12.95
C ARG A 106 1.75 11.55 -13.99
N ASN A 107 1.60 12.23 -15.12
CA ASN A 107 0.72 11.77 -16.20
C ASN A 107 1.04 10.33 -16.64
N SER A 108 0.01 9.46 -16.69
CA SER A 108 0.04 8.12 -17.28
C SER A 108 -1.02 8.02 -18.38
N LEU A 109 -2.26 7.61 -18.08
CA LEU A 109 -3.36 7.67 -19.04
C LEU A 109 -3.98 9.07 -19.15
N ALA A 110 -3.70 9.96 -18.21
CA ALA A 110 -4.00 11.38 -18.34
C ALA A 110 -2.96 12.10 -19.23
N GLU A 111 -3.41 13.09 -19.99
CA GLU A 111 -2.58 14.06 -20.71
C GLU A 111 -2.36 15.34 -19.88
N SER A 112 -3.40 15.80 -19.19
CA SER A 112 -3.39 16.98 -18.33
C SER A 112 -4.60 17.00 -17.41
N TYR A 113 -4.55 17.84 -16.37
CA TYR A 113 -5.70 18.08 -15.49
C TYR A 113 -5.80 19.54 -15.05
N THR A 114 -6.97 19.91 -14.56
CA THR A 114 -7.23 21.19 -13.89
C THR A 114 -8.14 20.96 -12.70
N VAL A 115 -7.79 21.57 -11.56
CA VAL A 115 -8.63 21.61 -10.36
C VAL A 115 -9.27 22.98 -10.26
N ASN A 116 -10.57 23.05 -10.05
CA ASN A 116 -11.31 24.28 -9.81
C ASN A 116 -12.36 24.04 -8.73
N GLU A 117 -12.08 24.53 -7.52
CA GLU A 117 -12.91 24.28 -6.33
C GLU A 117 -13.20 22.78 -6.14
N GLN A 118 -14.45 22.36 -6.28
CA GLN A 118 -14.92 20.97 -6.13
C GLN A 118 -14.99 20.21 -7.46
N THR A 119 -14.24 20.62 -8.45
CA THR A 119 -14.24 19.98 -9.78
C THR A 119 -12.80 19.71 -10.22
N LEU A 120 -12.52 18.45 -10.55
CA LEU A 120 -11.27 18.02 -11.19
C LEU A 120 -11.60 17.55 -12.61
N THR A 121 -11.05 18.24 -13.61
CA THR A 121 -11.21 17.88 -15.02
C THR A 121 -9.92 17.27 -15.53
N VAL A 122 -9.99 16.05 -16.08
CA VAL A 122 -8.85 15.30 -16.62
C VAL A 122 -9.04 15.09 -18.11
N LYS A 123 -8.02 15.49 -18.91
CA LYS A 123 -7.91 15.11 -20.33
C LYS A 123 -7.13 13.83 -20.46
N LEU A 124 -7.57 12.95 -21.34
CA LEU A 124 -7.04 11.61 -21.55
C LEU A 124 -6.05 11.55 -22.71
N ASN A 125 -5.04 10.69 -22.57
CA ASN A 125 -4.07 10.41 -23.61
C ASN A 125 -4.72 9.58 -24.73
N LYS A 126 -4.81 10.15 -25.93
CA LYS A 126 -5.47 9.55 -27.10
C LYS A 126 -4.69 8.41 -27.74
N THR A 127 -3.46 8.15 -27.33
CA THR A 127 -2.61 7.11 -27.93
C THR A 127 -2.68 5.79 -27.17
N ALA A 128 -3.33 5.74 -26.00
CA ALA A 128 -3.45 4.55 -25.20
C ALA A 128 -4.49 3.56 -25.79
N ALA A 129 -4.14 2.26 -25.78
CA ALA A 129 -5.02 1.20 -26.19
C ALA A 129 -4.91 0.01 -25.24
N PHE A 130 -6.00 -0.73 -25.07
CA PHE A 130 -6.02 -1.97 -24.29
C PHE A 130 -5.25 -3.09 -24.99
N SER A 131 -4.97 -4.16 -24.27
CA SER A 131 -4.18 -5.31 -24.74
C SER A 131 -4.83 -6.10 -25.89
N ASP A 132 -6.07 -5.78 -26.25
CA ASP A 132 -6.76 -6.29 -27.44
C ASP A 132 -6.74 -5.28 -28.64
N GLY A 133 -6.07 -4.14 -28.48
CA GLY A 133 -5.93 -3.10 -29.49
C GLY A 133 -7.10 -2.12 -29.54
N VAL A 134 -8.09 -2.23 -28.66
CA VAL A 134 -9.21 -1.27 -28.59
C VAL A 134 -8.75 0.01 -27.90
N GLN A 135 -9.10 1.13 -28.51
CA GLN A 135 -8.75 2.47 -27.99
C GLN A 135 -9.35 2.71 -26.60
N PHE A 136 -8.53 3.23 -25.69
CA PHE A 136 -8.94 3.72 -24.37
C PHE A 136 -9.81 4.99 -24.47
N SER A 137 -10.79 5.13 -23.58
CA SER A 137 -11.73 6.24 -23.58
C SER A 137 -12.19 6.67 -22.18
N SER A 138 -12.89 7.80 -22.11
CA SER A 138 -13.52 8.29 -20.87
C SER A 138 -14.56 7.33 -20.28
N ALA A 139 -15.19 6.50 -21.09
CA ALA A 139 -16.15 5.50 -20.61
C ALA A 139 -15.46 4.44 -19.75
N ASP A 140 -14.22 4.06 -20.09
CA ASP A 140 -13.44 3.10 -19.33
C ASP A 140 -13.00 3.68 -17.98
N VAL A 141 -12.67 4.97 -17.94
CA VAL A 141 -12.36 5.68 -16.70
C VAL A 141 -13.57 5.72 -15.77
N VAL A 142 -14.75 6.09 -16.28
CA VAL A 142 -15.97 6.15 -15.47
C VAL A 142 -16.36 4.75 -14.96
N TYR A 143 -16.24 3.72 -15.80
CA TYR A 143 -16.47 2.34 -15.40
C TYR A 143 -15.51 1.91 -14.28
N SER A 144 -14.21 2.13 -14.46
CA SER A 144 -13.17 1.80 -13.49
C SER A 144 -13.34 2.57 -12.18
N PHE A 145 -13.67 3.86 -12.24
CA PHE A 145 -13.96 4.67 -11.06
C PHE A 145 -15.12 4.10 -10.23
N ASN A 146 -16.21 3.68 -10.86
CA ASN A 146 -17.36 3.12 -10.15
C ASN A 146 -16.99 1.79 -9.46
N LEU A 147 -16.15 0.96 -10.08
CA LEU A 147 -15.64 -0.26 -9.46
C LEU A 147 -14.70 0.07 -8.30
N ALA A 148 -13.76 0.99 -8.50
CA ALA A 148 -12.83 1.43 -7.46
C ALA A 148 -13.56 2.01 -6.24
N LYS A 149 -14.58 2.85 -6.47
CA LYS A 149 -15.39 3.43 -5.40
C LYS A 149 -16.18 2.40 -4.58
N ALA A 150 -16.49 1.25 -5.17
CA ALA A 150 -17.17 0.13 -4.52
C ALA A 150 -16.22 -0.92 -3.93
N SER A 151 -14.91 -0.84 -4.23
CA SER A 151 -13.89 -1.78 -3.76
C SER A 151 -13.31 -1.34 -2.43
N GLU A 152 -13.09 -2.27 -1.52
CA GLU A 152 -12.40 -2.02 -0.24
C GLU A 152 -10.96 -1.52 -0.44
N ASN A 153 -10.31 -1.91 -1.55
CA ASN A 153 -8.94 -1.52 -1.86
C ASN A 153 -8.79 -0.03 -2.22
N TRP A 154 -9.87 0.62 -2.73
CA TRP A 154 -9.78 1.95 -3.33
C TRP A 154 -10.79 2.96 -2.77
N SER A 155 -11.80 2.52 -2.00
CA SER A 155 -12.86 3.40 -1.49
C SER A 155 -12.32 4.53 -0.63
N ASP A 156 -11.33 4.24 0.23
CA ASP A 156 -10.73 5.22 1.12
C ASP A 156 -9.84 6.22 0.36
N GLU A 157 -9.08 5.74 -0.63
CA GLU A 157 -8.30 6.58 -1.54
C GLU A 157 -9.17 7.61 -2.27
N LEU A 158 -10.38 7.20 -2.65
CA LEU A 158 -11.34 8.02 -3.38
C LEU A 158 -12.37 8.71 -2.47
N ALA A 159 -12.16 8.78 -1.15
CA ALA A 159 -13.16 9.28 -0.21
C ALA A 159 -13.64 10.71 -0.55
N ASN A 160 -12.73 11.58 -0.97
CA ASN A 160 -13.05 12.96 -1.37
C ASN A 160 -13.74 13.06 -2.75
N ILE A 161 -13.67 12.03 -3.61
CA ILE A 161 -14.22 12.05 -4.97
C ILE A 161 -15.59 11.38 -4.98
N THR A 162 -16.64 12.13 -5.32
CA THR A 162 -18.04 11.69 -5.22
C THR A 162 -18.58 11.09 -6.51
N SER A 163 -18.11 11.56 -7.67
CA SER A 163 -18.59 11.07 -8.97
C SER A 163 -17.57 11.32 -10.08
N ALA A 164 -17.66 10.54 -11.15
CA ALA A 164 -16.94 10.72 -12.40
C ALA A 164 -17.94 10.76 -13.57
N GLN A 165 -17.78 11.69 -14.49
CA GLN A 165 -18.64 11.84 -15.66
C GLN A 165 -17.81 12.05 -16.92
N ALA A 166 -18.12 11.31 -17.98
CA ALA A 166 -17.50 11.50 -19.30
C ALA A 166 -18.00 12.79 -19.95
N SER A 167 -17.08 13.60 -20.46
CA SER A 167 -17.35 14.79 -21.26
C SER A 167 -16.72 14.64 -22.65
N GLY A 168 -17.42 13.92 -23.54
CA GLY A 168 -16.83 13.42 -24.78
C GLY A 168 -16.00 12.15 -24.56
N ALA A 169 -15.21 11.75 -25.55
CA ALA A 169 -14.43 10.51 -25.51
C ALA A 169 -13.10 10.65 -24.76
N ASP A 170 -12.59 11.86 -24.58
CA ASP A 170 -11.24 12.16 -24.12
C ASP A 170 -11.16 13.05 -22.87
N THR A 171 -12.28 13.27 -22.21
CA THR A 171 -12.32 14.12 -21.01
C THR A 171 -13.22 13.49 -19.96
N VAL A 172 -12.76 13.48 -18.71
CA VAL A 172 -13.54 13.06 -17.53
C VAL A 172 -13.57 14.21 -16.53
N VAL A 173 -14.76 14.46 -15.98
CA VAL A 173 -14.98 15.44 -14.92
C VAL A 173 -15.32 14.69 -13.62
N PHE A 174 -14.49 14.88 -12.60
CA PHE A 174 -14.70 14.37 -11.26
C PHE A 174 -15.27 15.46 -10.36
N SER A 175 -16.27 15.11 -9.54
CA SER A 175 -16.82 15.99 -8.51
C SER A 175 -16.22 15.62 -7.16
N LEU A 176 -15.83 16.63 -6.38
CA LEU A 176 -15.27 16.47 -5.04
C LEU A 176 -16.31 16.81 -3.97
N SER A 177 -16.25 16.15 -2.82
CA SER A 177 -17.11 16.47 -1.66
C SER A 177 -16.72 17.79 -0.99
N ALA A 178 -15.42 18.11 -1.02
CA ALA A 178 -14.84 19.36 -0.57
C ALA A 178 -13.73 19.79 -1.53
N ALA A 179 -13.40 21.08 -1.56
CA ALA A 179 -12.29 21.58 -2.37
C ALA A 179 -10.98 20.93 -1.91
N ASN A 180 -10.21 20.40 -2.88
CA ASN A 180 -8.93 19.75 -2.64
C ASN A 180 -8.00 20.02 -3.82
N LYS A 181 -6.99 20.87 -3.62
CA LYS A 181 -6.02 21.22 -4.67
C LYS A 181 -5.15 20.05 -5.14
N ASN A 182 -5.03 19.00 -4.30
CA ASN A 182 -4.20 17.83 -4.55
C ASN A 182 -5.03 16.61 -5.01
N ALA A 183 -6.31 16.77 -5.36
CA ALA A 183 -7.23 15.66 -5.68
C ALA A 183 -6.75 14.76 -6.85
N ALA A 184 -5.86 15.24 -7.72
CA ALA A 184 -5.29 14.44 -8.81
C ALA A 184 -4.40 13.31 -8.27
N ASP A 185 -3.74 13.51 -7.12
CA ASP A 185 -2.83 12.54 -6.52
C ASP A 185 -3.55 11.26 -6.06
N SER A 186 -4.89 11.31 -5.88
CA SER A 186 -5.74 10.14 -5.55
C SER A 186 -6.22 9.35 -6.76
N LEU A 187 -5.97 9.81 -8.01
CA LEU A 187 -6.43 9.10 -9.22
C LEU A 187 -5.43 8.04 -9.69
N THR A 188 -5.02 7.17 -8.78
CA THR A 188 -4.01 6.12 -8.95
C THR A 188 -4.60 4.72 -9.16
N PHE A 189 -5.92 4.59 -9.14
CA PHE A 189 -6.59 3.31 -9.32
C PHE A 189 -6.42 2.76 -10.75
N PRO A 190 -6.27 1.43 -10.91
CA PRO A 190 -6.08 0.78 -12.21
C PRO A 190 -7.24 1.04 -13.16
N ILE A 191 -6.95 1.40 -14.41
CA ILE A 191 -7.99 1.52 -15.44
C ILE A 191 -8.12 0.21 -16.20
N VAL A 192 -9.34 -0.34 -16.22
CA VAL A 192 -9.70 -1.56 -16.93
C VAL A 192 -10.66 -1.27 -18.08
N LYS A 193 -10.62 -2.10 -19.10
CA LYS A 193 -11.58 -2.01 -20.21
C LYS A 193 -12.99 -2.25 -19.72
N THR A 194 -13.94 -1.43 -20.16
CA THR A 194 -15.37 -1.52 -19.83
C THR A 194 -15.89 -2.94 -20.05
N GLN A 195 -16.65 -3.46 -19.05
CA GLN A 195 -17.27 -4.80 -19.05
C GLN A 195 -16.29 -5.99 -19.01
N THR A 196 -15.03 -5.80 -18.63
CA THR A 196 -14.08 -6.91 -18.48
C THR A 196 -13.78 -7.29 -17.02
N ALA A 197 -14.21 -6.47 -16.03
CA ALA A 197 -13.95 -6.66 -14.59
C ALA A 197 -15.25 -6.94 -13.82
N ASN A 198 -16.02 -7.95 -14.24
CA ASN A 198 -17.39 -8.15 -13.76
C ASN A 198 -17.48 -8.85 -12.39
N ASP A 199 -16.47 -9.64 -12.04
CA ASP A 199 -16.42 -10.42 -10.79
C ASP A 199 -14.97 -10.75 -10.40
N GLU A 200 -14.79 -11.42 -9.26
CA GLU A 200 -13.49 -11.83 -8.72
C GLU A 200 -12.69 -12.76 -9.64
N LYS A 201 -13.33 -13.53 -10.52
CA LYS A 201 -12.69 -14.48 -11.45
C LYS A 201 -12.33 -13.84 -12.78
N SER A 202 -12.79 -12.63 -13.02
CA SER A 202 -12.48 -11.90 -14.25
C SER A 202 -10.99 -11.59 -14.31
N MET A 203 -10.41 -11.68 -15.52
CA MET A 203 -9.08 -11.21 -15.85
C MET A 203 -9.23 -9.98 -16.76
N PRO A 204 -9.35 -8.77 -16.19
CA PRO A 204 -9.67 -7.59 -16.98
C PRO A 204 -8.57 -7.26 -17.98
N LEU A 205 -8.93 -6.58 -19.06
CA LEU A 205 -7.98 -6.06 -20.03
C LEU A 205 -7.46 -4.70 -19.57
N GLY A 206 -6.13 -4.58 -19.51
CA GLY A 206 -5.41 -3.36 -19.17
C GLY A 206 -4.64 -2.77 -20.34
N THR A 207 -4.00 -1.63 -20.12
CA THR A 207 -3.13 -0.92 -21.07
C THR A 207 -1.65 -1.07 -20.73
N GLY A 208 -1.32 -1.78 -19.63
CA GLY A 208 0.03 -1.93 -19.10
C GLY A 208 0.99 -2.69 -19.99
N LEU A 209 2.23 -2.82 -19.55
CA LEU A 209 3.33 -3.45 -20.29
C LEU A 209 3.06 -4.91 -20.61
N TYR A 210 2.36 -5.61 -19.72
CA TYR A 210 2.01 -7.02 -19.89
C TYR A 210 0.50 -7.21 -19.88
N LYS A 211 0.07 -8.35 -20.37
CA LYS A 211 -1.32 -8.81 -20.33
C LYS A 211 -1.39 -10.19 -19.71
N THR A 212 -2.45 -10.47 -18.99
CA THR A 212 -2.73 -11.79 -18.41
C THR A 212 -3.08 -12.79 -19.52
N VAL A 213 -2.48 -13.98 -19.46
CA VAL A 213 -2.77 -15.10 -20.34
C VAL A 213 -3.02 -16.33 -19.49
N GLN A 214 -4.14 -17.01 -19.75
CA GLN A 214 -4.47 -18.29 -19.13
C GLN A 214 -4.33 -19.43 -20.15
N ASN A 215 -3.61 -20.48 -19.77
CA ASN A 215 -3.48 -21.70 -20.56
C ASN A 215 -3.74 -22.92 -19.64
N GLY A 216 -4.95 -23.45 -19.71
CA GLY A 216 -5.40 -24.47 -18.76
C GLY A 216 -5.45 -23.91 -17.34
N GLU A 217 -4.72 -24.53 -16.43
CA GLU A 217 -4.59 -24.09 -15.03
C GLU A 217 -3.44 -23.10 -14.81
N SER A 218 -2.58 -22.90 -15.80
CA SER A 218 -1.44 -21.99 -15.69
C SER A 218 -1.83 -20.58 -16.09
N VAL A 219 -1.42 -19.61 -15.28
CA VAL A 219 -1.56 -18.17 -15.55
C VAL A 219 -0.16 -17.56 -15.63
N TYR A 220 0.05 -16.70 -16.61
CA TYR A 220 1.29 -15.96 -16.80
C TYR A 220 1.00 -14.61 -17.47
N LEU A 221 2.00 -13.74 -17.48
CA LEU A 221 1.90 -12.44 -18.15
C LEU A 221 2.77 -12.47 -19.40
N ASP A 222 2.20 -12.11 -20.55
CA ASP A 222 2.92 -11.90 -21.80
C ASP A 222 2.96 -10.42 -22.16
N TYR A 223 4.00 -10.01 -22.88
CA TYR A 223 4.12 -8.65 -23.40
C TYR A 223 2.85 -8.20 -24.13
N ASN A 224 2.39 -7.00 -23.79
CA ASN A 224 1.28 -6.34 -24.45
C ASN A 224 1.78 -5.52 -25.66
N PRO A 225 1.51 -5.93 -26.90
CA PRO A 225 2.02 -5.24 -28.09
C PRO A 225 1.39 -3.86 -28.32
N TYR A 226 0.37 -3.49 -27.58
CA TYR A 226 -0.34 -2.21 -27.70
C TYR A 226 0.05 -1.22 -26.60
N CYS A 227 0.93 -1.62 -25.63
CA CYS A 227 1.40 -0.72 -24.59
C CYS A 227 2.23 0.42 -25.19
N ARG A 228 2.32 1.53 -24.45
CA ARG A 228 3.10 2.71 -24.85
C ARG A 228 4.56 2.68 -24.36
N THR A 229 4.84 1.79 -23.40
CA THR A 229 6.20 1.56 -22.87
C THR A 229 7.10 0.93 -23.94
N PRO A 230 8.40 1.23 -23.98
CA PRO A 230 9.33 0.57 -24.88
C PRO A 230 9.27 -0.95 -24.78
N TYR A 231 9.64 -1.64 -25.86
CA TYR A 231 9.68 -3.11 -25.90
C TYR A 231 10.59 -3.64 -24.78
N PRO A 232 10.10 -4.53 -23.90
CA PRO A 232 10.87 -5.02 -22.77
C PRO A 232 11.87 -6.10 -23.21
N ASN A 233 12.98 -6.24 -22.49
CA ASN A 233 13.92 -7.34 -22.72
C ASN A 233 13.32 -8.68 -22.27
N ILE A 234 12.48 -8.67 -21.25
CA ILE A 234 11.75 -9.83 -20.73
C ILE A 234 10.31 -9.77 -21.24
N THR A 235 9.93 -10.70 -22.10
CA THR A 235 8.62 -10.70 -22.74
C THR A 235 7.58 -11.55 -22.03
N ARG A 236 8.01 -12.37 -21.05
CA ARG A 236 7.12 -13.24 -20.27
C ARG A 236 7.45 -13.21 -18.78
N ILE A 237 6.41 -13.15 -17.95
CA ILE A 237 6.48 -13.31 -16.51
C ILE A 237 5.67 -14.55 -16.14
N ASN A 238 6.32 -15.56 -15.59
CA ASN A 238 5.65 -16.73 -15.03
C ASN A 238 5.15 -16.37 -13.63
N LEU A 239 3.88 -16.62 -13.36
CA LEU A 239 3.30 -16.45 -12.05
C LEU A 239 3.47 -17.73 -11.24
N VAL A 240 4.25 -17.66 -10.18
CA VAL A 240 4.56 -18.79 -9.29
C VAL A 240 3.65 -18.72 -8.07
N SER A 241 2.83 -19.75 -7.85
CA SER A 241 1.92 -19.79 -6.70
C SER A 241 2.69 -19.84 -5.38
N ILE A 242 2.47 -18.84 -4.52
CA ILE A 242 3.07 -18.70 -3.21
C ILE A 242 1.96 -18.81 -2.14
N PRO A 243 1.95 -19.86 -1.32
CA PRO A 243 0.87 -20.10 -0.37
C PRO A 243 0.92 -19.16 0.86
N SER A 244 2.05 -18.50 1.12
CA SER A 244 2.23 -17.59 2.24
C SER A 244 3.36 -16.60 2.00
N SER A 245 3.12 -15.32 2.25
CA SER A 245 4.13 -14.25 2.17
C SER A 245 5.36 -14.51 3.06
N SER A 246 5.22 -15.25 4.15
CA SER A 246 6.34 -15.63 5.03
C SER A 246 7.41 -16.48 4.34
N THR A 247 7.13 -17.06 3.18
CA THR A 247 8.08 -17.89 2.40
C THR A 247 8.80 -17.12 1.29
N LEU A 248 8.41 -15.87 1.01
CA LEU A 248 8.90 -15.07 -0.12
C LEU A 248 10.44 -14.93 -0.14
N ILE A 249 11.04 -14.55 0.99
CA ILE A 249 12.49 -14.40 1.08
C ILE A 249 13.19 -15.71 0.77
N HIS A 250 12.70 -16.82 1.32
CA HIS A 250 13.29 -18.13 1.07
C HIS A 250 13.14 -18.58 -0.39
N THR A 251 11.97 -18.32 -1.01
CA THR A 251 11.74 -18.64 -2.43
C THR A 251 12.58 -17.78 -3.37
N LEU A 252 12.87 -16.52 -3.00
CA LEU A 252 13.82 -15.65 -3.71
C LEU A 252 15.25 -16.19 -3.59
N GLU A 253 15.72 -16.56 -2.40
CA GLU A 253 17.06 -17.11 -2.17
C GLU A 253 17.30 -18.43 -2.91
N LEU A 254 16.25 -19.25 -3.06
CA LEU A 254 16.29 -20.48 -3.85
C LEU A 254 16.22 -20.23 -5.37
N GLY A 255 15.98 -18.99 -5.82
CA GLY A 255 15.78 -18.66 -7.22
C GLY A 255 14.47 -19.22 -7.81
N THR A 256 13.50 -19.57 -6.97
CA THR A 256 12.16 -20.01 -7.40
C THR A 256 11.36 -18.83 -7.94
N ILE A 257 11.49 -17.66 -7.30
CA ILE A 257 11.04 -16.37 -7.81
C ILE A 257 12.22 -15.43 -7.99
N ASP A 258 12.08 -14.45 -8.84
CA ASP A 258 13.14 -13.48 -9.18
C ASP A 258 12.96 -12.13 -8.49
N ALA A 259 11.73 -11.78 -8.18
CA ALA A 259 11.39 -10.53 -7.53
C ALA A 259 10.09 -10.64 -6.70
N PHE A 260 9.99 -9.83 -5.66
CA PHE A 260 8.75 -9.53 -4.93
C PHE A 260 8.88 -8.18 -4.21
N PHE A 261 7.76 -7.55 -3.95
CA PHE A 261 7.70 -6.36 -3.10
C PHE A 261 7.28 -6.75 -1.68
N ASP A 262 7.90 -6.11 -0.68
CA ASP A 262 7.53 -6.25 0.75
C ASP A 262 7.24 -4.86 1.30
N ASP A 263 6.01 -4.63 1.71
CA ASP A 263 5.58 -3.38 2.35
C ASP A 263 5.94 -3.30 3.84
N MET A 264 6.62 -4.32 4.38
CA MET A 264 7.01 -4.46 5.77
C MET A 264 5.84 -4.46 6.78
N SER A 265 4.61 -4.73 6.33
CA SER A 265 3.41 -4.77 7.18
C SER A 265 3.48 -5.86 8.25
N SER A 266 4.19 -6.94 7.97
CA SER A 266 4.43 -8.04 8.92
C SER A 266 5.19 -7.59 10.19
N GLY A 267 5.81 -6.40 10.17
CA GLY A 267 6.64 -5.90 11.26
C GLY A 267 7.93 -6.70 11.48
N SER A 268 8.40 -7.37 10.45
CA SER A 268 9.65 -8.14 10.47
C SER A 268 10.41 -7.90 9.17
N PHE A 269 11.72 -7.92 9.26
CA PHE A 269 12.61 -7.87 8.11
C PHE A 269 13.63 -9.00 8.25
N SER A 270 13.77 -9.80 7.21
CA SER A 270 14.83 -10.80 7.08
C SER A 270 15.79 -10.36 5.98
N GLN A 271 17.07 -10.32 6.32
CA GLN A 271 18.10 -9.95 5.36
C GLN A 271 18.30 -11.10 4.37
N ALA A 272 18.12 -10.83 3.09
CA ALA A 272 18.40 -11.75 1.99
C ALA A 272 19.66 -11.33 1.23
N ASN A 273 20.33 -12.28 0.59
CA ASN A 273 21.38 -11.99 -0.38
C ASN A 273 20.74 -11.60 -1.74
N ALA A 274 20.18 -10.40 -1.79
CA ALA A 274 19.40 -9.89 -2.91
C ALA A 274 19.67 -8.39 -3.10
N GLN A 275 19.38 -7.89 -4.30
CA GLN A 275 19.27 -6.45 -4.54
C GLN A 275 17.96 -5.94 -3.95
N SER A 276 17.95 -4.67 -3.53
CA SER A 276 16.71 -4.04 -3.07
C SER A 276 16.65 -2.57 -3.46
N SER A 277 15.45 -2.10 -3.80
CA SER A 277 15.10 -0.70 -3.94
C SER A 277 13.98 -0.36 -2.97
N LYS A 278 14.08 0.77 -2.28
CA LYS A 278 13.07 1.22 -1.31
C LYS A 278 12.16 2.28 -1.94
N THR A 279 10.91 2.31 -1.51
CA THR A 279 9.97 3.36 -1.86
C THR A 279 9.18 3.82 -0.64
N ASN A 280 8.72 5.06 -0.67
CA ASN A 280 7.88 5.64 0.35
C ASN A 280 6.45 5.05 0.29
N LEU A 281 5.86 4.83 1.46
CA LEU A 281 4.46 4.42 1.61
C LEU A 281 3.68 5.50 2.36
N SER A 282 2.39 5.62 2.09
CA SER A 282 1.51 6.54 2.81
C SER A 282 1.04 6.03 4.19
N ASN A 283 1.64 4.96 4.68
CA ASN A 283 1.30 4.34 5.96
C ASN A 283 1.91 5.11 7.13
N LEU A 284 1.09 5.93 7.79
CA LEU A 284 1.46 6.69 8.98
C LEU A 284 1.36 5.81 10.23
N VAL A 285 2.48 5.63 10.92
CA VAL A 285 2.54 5.07 12.28
C VAL A 285 2.49 6.22 13.29
N PHE A 286 1.61 6.12 14.27
CA PHE A 286 1.39 7.18 15.25
C PHE A 286 1.17 6.65 16.66
N LEU A 287 1.40 7.50 17.66
CA LEU A 287 1.01 7.26 19.03
C LEU A 287 -0.35 7.90 19.28
N GLY A 288 -1.37 7.08 19.49
CA GLY A 288 -2.70 7.52 19.89
C GLY A 288 -2.78 7.75 21.40
N MET A 289 -3.64 8.67 21.82
CA MET A 289 -3.79 9.11 23.20
C MET A 289 -5.27 9.06 23.59
N ASN A 290 -5.58 8.47 24.75
CA ASN A 290 -6.94 8.51 25.29
C ASN A 290 -7.18 9.84 26.03
N SER A 291 -7.96 10.72 25.43
CA SER A 291 -8.29 12.03 26.01
C SER A 291 -9.05 11.95 27.34
N ASN A 292 -9.61 10.78 27.68
CA ASN A 292 -10.26 10.56 28.97
C ASN A 292 -9.27 10.20 30.09
N SER A 293 -8.01 9.87 29.74
CA SER A 293 -6.98 9.58 30.76
C SER A 293 -6.47 10.84 31.42
N TYR A 294 -6.05 10.69 32.68
CA TYR A 294 -5.57 11.81 33.51
C TYR A 294 -4.49 12.64 32.79
N GLY A 295 -4.74 13.92 32.64
CA GLY A 295 -3.84 14.90 32.04
C GLY A 295 -3.86 14.91 30.50
N LEU A 296 -4.22 13.82 29.82
CA LEU A 296 -4.20 13.74 28.34
C LEU A 296 -5.29 14.57 27.65
N ALA A 297 -6.33 15.01 28.42
CA ALA A 297 -7.28 15.99 27.92
C ALA A 297 -6.65 17.38 27.67
N THR A 298 -5.52 17.70 28.31
CA THR A 298 -4.88 19.03 28.16
C THR A 298 -3.91 19.05 26.98
N SER A 299 -4.00 20.08 26.12
CA SER A 299 -3.09 20.25 24.99
C SER A 299 -1.62 20.37 25.43
N ALA A 300 -1.35 21.01 26.60
CA ALA A 300 0.02 21.12 27.12
C ALA A 300 0.65 19.76 27.41
N MET A 301 -0.11 18.78 27.96
CA MET A 301 0.38 17.42 28.16
C MET A 301 0.63 16.73 26.81
N ARG A 302 -0.31 16.82 25.87
CA ARG A 302 -0.15 16.21 24.55
C ARG A 302 1.04 16.80 23.78
N GLN A 303 1.29 18.12 23.90
CA GLN A 303 2.49 18.76 23.37
C GLN A 303 3.77 18.26 24.07
N ALA A 304 3.77 18.06 25.39
CA ALA A 304 4.91 17.48 26.10
C ALA A 304 5.22 16.06 25.61
N ILE A 305 4.19 15.23 25.43
CA ILE A 305 4.32 13.89 24.82
C ILE A 305 4.92 13.98 23.41
N TYR A 306 4.42 14.89 22.57
CA TYR A 306 4.90 15.10 21.21
C TYR A 306 6.42 15.41 21.15
N TYR A 307 6.91 16.33 22.01
CA TYR A 307 8.33 16.69 22.08
C TYR A 307 9.21 15.65 22.77
N SER A 308 8.63 14.61 23.38
CA SER A 308 9.38 13.55 24.06
C SER A 308 9.55 12.27 23.24
N VAL A 309 8.94 12.14 22.07
CA VAL A 309 9.09 10.97 21.18
C VAL A 309 10.37 11.10 20.35
N ASN A 310 11.31 10.16 20.55
CA ASN A 310 12.56 10.09 19.78
C ASN A 310 12.35 9.34 18.46
N ARG A 311 11.81 10.03 17.47
CA ARG A 311 11.44 9.49 16.15
C ARG A 311 12.63 8.89 15.42
N GLN A 312 13.78 9.58 15.41
CA GLN A 312 15.00 9.13 14.76
C GLN A 312 15.48 7.78 15.33
N SER A 313 15.47 7.63 16.66
CA SER A 313 15.83 6.37 17.31
C SER A 313 14.89 5.25 16.92
N ILE A 314 13.56 5.53 16.92
CA ILE A 314 12.52 4.57 16.55
C ILE A 314 12.71 4.09 15.11
N VAL A 315 12.89 4.99 14.15
CA VAL A 315 13.12 4.63 12.74
C VAL A 315 14.35 3.74 12.60
N ARG A 316 15.47 4.14 13.21
CA ARG A 316 16.72 3.40 13.08
C ARG A 316 16.69 2.03 13.78
N ASN A 317 16.22 1.99 15.02
CA ASN A 317 16.38 0.81 15.87
C ASN A 317 15.16 -0.12 15.79
N SER A 318 13.95 0.44 15.81
CA SER A 318 12.70 -0.33 15.80
C SER A 318 12.29 -0.73 14.40
N PHE A 319 12.29 0.21 13.45
CA PHE A 319 11.91 -0.03 12.05
C PHE A 319 13.07 -0.43 11.14
N LYS A 320 14.32 -0.54 11.65
CA LYS A 320 15.49 -0.97 10.87
C LYS A 320 15.74 -0.12 9.61
N ASN A 321 15.39 1.16 9.65
CA ASN A 321 15.39 2.10 8.52
C ASN A 321 14.41 1.72 7.38
N PHE A 322 13.33 0.97 7.68
CA PHE A 322 12.18 0.79 6.79
C PHE A 322 11.04 1.72 7.18
N ALA A 323 11.38 2.95 7.49
CA ALA A 323 10.48 4.06 7.73
C ALA A 323 11.23 5.38 7.57
N VAL A 324 10.47 6.46 7.36
CA VAL A 324 10.95 7.85 7.38
C VAL A 324 10.33 8.53 8.59
N GLU A 325 11.15 9.20 9.44
CA GLU A 325 10.61 9.90 10.62
C GLU A 325 9.68 11.04 10.20
N SER A 326 8.56 11.20 10.90
CA SER A 326 7.66 12.32 10.67
C SER A 326 7.22 12.98 11.96
N ALA A 327 7.44 14.29 12.03
CA ALA A 327 6.94 15.15 13.09
C ALA A 327 5.56 15.76 12.74
N THR A 328 5.11 15.59 11.51
CA THR A 328 3.84 16.10 10.99
C THR A 328 2.91 14.94 10.62
N PRO A 329 1.59 15.17 10.52
CA PRO A 329 0.65 14.11 10.18
C PRO A 329 0.65 13.72 8.70
N TYR A 330 1.46 14.37 7.86
CA TYR A 330 1.67 14.07 6.44
C TYR A 330 3.10 13.62 6.21
N HIS A 331 3.34 12.96 5.05
CA HIS A 331 4.65 12.40 4.72
C HIS A 331 5.69 13.51 4.55
N PRO A 332 6.91 13.39 5.11
CA PRO A 332 7.93 14.45 5.05
C PRO A 332 8.45 14.74 3.63
N GLU A 333 8.33 13.77 2.71
CA GLU A 333 8.68 13.94 1.28
C GLU A 333 7.48 14.36 0.42
N TRP A 334 6.34 14.72 1.02
CA TRP A 334 5.17 15.13 0.26
C TRP A 334 5.44 16.44 -0.49
N HIS A 335 5.22 16.44 -1.81
CA HIS A 335 5.57 17.56 -2.70
C HIS A 335 5.07 18.95 -2.22
N VAL A 336 3.96 19.01 -1.51
CA VAL A 336 3.37 20.24 -0.98
C VAL A 336 4.30 20.96 0.01
N ILE A 337 5.18 20.21 0.70
CA ILE A 337 6.15 20.80 1.65
C ILE A 337 7.14 21.68 0.89
N ASP A 338 7.67 21.16 -0.23
CA ASP A 338 8.59 21.91 -1.09
C ASP A 338 7.88 23.04 -1.84
N ASP A 339 6.67 22.79 -2.35
CA ASP A 339 5.86 23.78 -3.06
C ASP A 339 5.55 25.00 -2.18
N GLU A 340 5.27 24.78 -0.88
CA GLU A 340 5.01 25.84 0.08
C GLU A 340 6.27 26.31 0.83
N ASN A 341 7.44 25.70 0.53
CA ASN A 341 8.73 26.01 1.17
C ASN A 341 8.65 26.00 2.71
N TYR A 342 7.97 24.98 3.26
CA TYR A 342 7.74 24.86 4.70
C TYR A 342 8.87 24.12 5.41
N ASP A 343 9.52 24.80 6.38
CA ASP A 343 10.62 24.24 7.18
C ASP A 343 10.12 23.50 8.42
N THR A 344 10.22 22.18 8.43
CA THR A 344 9.87 21.32 9.55
C THR A 344 11.07 21.03 10.50
N SER A 345 12.26 21.56 10.21
CA SER A 345 13.50 21.23 10.95
C SER A 345 13.48 21.61 12.43
N SER A 346 12.59 22.51 12.84
CA SER A 346 12.40 22.90 14.25
C SER A 346 11.52 21.93 15.06
N LEU A 347 10.87 20.96 14.40
CA LEU A 347 9.95 19.99 15.00
C LEU A 347 10.69 18.76 15.53
N VAL A 348 11.64 18.96 16.44
CA VAL A 348 12.55 17.95 16.94
C VAL A 348 12.28 17.52 18.37
N LEU A 349 12.90 16.43 18.79
CA LEU A 349 12.93 15.97 20.17
C LEU A 349 13.46 17.08 21.12
N ASP A 350 12.69 17.41 22.17
CA ASP A 350 13.09 18.39 23.19
C ASP A 350 12.50 18.04 24.57
N TYR A 351 13.29 17.30 25.35
CA TYR A 351 12.89 16.93 26.72
C TYR A 351 12.79 18.11 27.66
N SER A 352 13.55 19.20 27.44
CA SER A 352 13.47 20.40 28.28
C SER A 352 12.12 21.08 28.08
N LYS A 353 11.78 21.33 26.82
CA LYS A 353 10.46 21.90 26.45
C LYS A 353 9.30 21.03 26.95
N ALA A 354 9.41 19.72 26.83
CA ALA A 354 8.40 18.79 27.32
C ALA A 354 8.19 18.93 28.84
N LYS A 355 9.28 18.97 29.64
CA LYS A 355 9.20 19.19 31.12
C LYS A 355 8.62 20.53 31.47
N ASP A 356 8.99 21.58 30.77
CA ASP A 356 8.47 22.94 31.02
C ASP A 356 6.96 23.00 30.76
N LEU A 357 6.49 22.37 29.67
CA LEU A 357 5.06 22.26 29.36
C LEU A 357 4.30 21.52 30.45
N MET A 358 4.80 20.37 30.92
CA MET A 358 4.19 19.59 32.01
C MET A 358 4.16 20.40 33.31
N THR A 359 5.27 21.01 33.68
CA THR A 359 5.40 21.81 34.94
C THR A 359 4.45 23.00 34.94
N ASN A 360 4.37 23.74 33.85
CA ASN A 360 3.50 24.90 33.66
C ASN A 360 2.02 24.50 33.67
N ALA A 361 1.68 23.30 33.24
CA ALA A 361 0.34 22.73 33.30
C ALA A 361 0.01 22.10 34.68
N GLY A 362 0.94 22.16 35.65
CA GLY A 362 0.72 21.68 37.01
C GLY A 362 1.11 20.21 37.25
N PHE A 363 1.67 19.51 36.28
CA PHE A 363 2.12 18.11 36.42
C PHE A 363 3.57 18.09 36.93
N LYS A 364 3.75 17.88 38.23
CA LYS A 364 5.06 17.90 38.90
C LYS A 364 5.52 16.53 39.41
N ASP A 365 4.55 15.63 39.59
CA ASP A 365 4.82 14.28 40.09
C ASP A 365 5.06 13.32 38.93
N THR A 366 5.69 12.19 39.24
CA THR A 366 5.82 11.09 38.29
C THR A 366 4.46 10.53 37.91
N LEU A 367 4.19 10.45 36.60
CA LEU A 367 2.95 9.92 36.06
C LEU A 367 3.15 8.46 35.63
N ASN A 368 2.10 7.65 35.80
CA ASN A 368 2.12 6.24 35.37
C ASN A 368 0.99 6.02 34.36
N PHE A 369 1.34 5.48 33.20
CA PHE A 369 0.41 5.20 32.10
C PHE A 369 0.64 3.81 31.52
N THR A 370 -0.34 3.33 30.77
CA THR A 370 -0.30 2.08 30.00
C THR A 370 -0.29 2.40 28.51
N LEU A 371 0.67 1.80 27.80
CA LEU A 371 0.72 1.78 26.34
C LEU A 371 0.39 0.38 25.85
N ILE A 372 -0.66 0.23 25.07
CA ILE A 372 -1.01 -1.03 24.42
C ILE A 372 -0.43 -1.09 23.01
N VAL A 373 0.02 -2.27 22.60
CA VAL A 373 0.54 -2.52 21.25
C VAL A 373 0.18 -3.93 20.79
N TYR A 374 -0.10 -4.08 19.49
CA TYR A 374 -0.32 -5.39 18.88
C TYR A 374 0.98 -6.21 18.87
N SER A 375 0.96 -7.38 19.52
CA SER A 375 2.14 -8.25 19.72
C SER A 375 2.62 -8.94 18.43
N GLY A 376 1.80 -9.03 17.39
CA GLY A 376 2.15 -9.64 16.11
C GLY A 376 3.00 -8.75 15.19
N ASN A 377 3.34 -7.50 15.60
CA ASN A 377 4.19 -6.60 14.82
C ASN A 377 5.42 -6.20 15.64
N ASN A 378 6.57 -6.84 15.34
CA ASN A 378 7.80 -6.63 16.12
C ASN A 378 8.35 -5.19 16.02
N PHE A 379 8.13 -4.49 14.90
CA PHE A 379 8.56 -3.10 14.74
C PHE A 379 7.80 -2.18 15.70
N LYS A 380 6.48 -2.34 15.77
CA LYS A 380 5.65 -1.55 16.68
C LYS A 380 5.90 -1.89 18.15
N VAL A 381 6.14 -3.16 18.47
CA VAL A 381 6.52 -3.58 19.83
C VAL A 381 7.86 -2.96 20.25
N ALA A 382 8.86 -2.96 19.36
CA ALA A 382 10.14 -2.30 19.63
C ALA A 382 9.97 -0.79 19.80
N ALA A 383 9.16 -0.14 18.96
CA ALA A 383 8.85 1.29 19.06
C ALA A 383 8.16 1.63 20.40
N ALA A 384 7.21 0.80 20.85
CA ALA A 384 6.56 0.98 22.16
C ALA A 384 7.56 0.98 23.32
N ARG A 385 8.54 0.07 23.27
CA ARG A 385 9.59 -0.02 24.29
C ARG A 385 10.54 1.20 24.26
N GLU A 386 10.89 1.69 23.07
CA GLU A 386 11.69 2.93 22.92
C GLU A 386 10.93 4.17 23.42
N ILE A 387 9.64 4.27 23.12
CA ILE A 387 8.79 5.36 23.66
C ILE A 387 8.77 5.30 25.18
N SER A 388 8.62 4.10 25.77
CA SER A 388 8.65 3.94 27.23
C SER A 388 9.98 4.43 27.85
N GLN A 389 11.11 4.14 27.22
CA GLN A 389 12.42 4.65 27.66
C GLN A 389 12.51 6.18 27.50
N SER A 390 12.02 6.71 26.39
CA SER A 390 12.03 8.14 26.09
C SER A 390 11.23 8.95 27.12
N PHE A 391 10.06 8.45 27.51
CA PHE A 391 9.16 9.12 28.47
C PHE A 391 9.70 9.18 29.89
N GLN A 392 10.60 8.29 30.28
CA GLN A 392 11.30 8.38 31.58
C GLN A 392 12.08 9.70 31.72
N ASN A 393 12.58 10.25 30.61
CA ASN A 393 13.31 11.53 30.62
C ASN A 393 12.44 12.71 31.01
N ILE A 394 11.12 12.58 30.93
CA ILE A 394 10.15 13.64 31.32
C ILE A 394 9.34 13.29 32.56
N GLY A 395 9.70 12.23 33.29
CA GLY A 395 9.03 11.83 34.52
C GLY A 395 7.75 11.00 34.30
N ILE A 396 7.63 10.32 33.16
CA ILE A 396 6.52 9.43 32.86
C ILE A 396 7.01 7.97 32.85
N ASN A 397 6.38 7.13 33.67
CA ASN A 397 6.55 5.68 33.63
C ASN A 397 5.47 5.08 32.73
N LEU A 398 5.88 4.39 31.68
CA LEU A 398 4.99 3.79 30.72
C LEU A 398 5.09 2.26 30.79
N THR A 399 4.01 1.60 31.19
CA THR A 399 3.89 0.14 31.14
C THR A 399 3.46 -0.28 29.74
N VAL A 400 4.32 -1.03 29.03
CA VAL A 400 3.99 -1.56 27.69
C VAL A 400 3.24 -2.88 27.86
N SER A 401 2.04 -2.95 27.30
CA SER A 401 1.18 -4.14 27.26
C SER A 401 1.06 -4.67 25.82
N GLU A 402 1.70 -5.80 25.59
CA GLU A 402 1.68 -6.48 24.28
C GLU A 402 0.46 -7.38 24.20
N LEU A 403 -0.45 -7.11 23.28
CA LEU A 403 -1.75 -7.76 23.18
C LEU A 403 -1.90 -8.54 21.85
N THR A 404 -2.65 -9.63 21.86
CA THR A 404 -3.13 -10.25 20.61
C THR A 404 -4.04 -9.28 19.87
N TRP A 405 -4.29 -9.50 18.58
CA TRP A 405 -5.13 -8.62 17.78
C TRP A 405 -6.52 -8.39 18.39
N ASP A 406 -7.19 -9.45 18.80
CA ASP A 406 -8.53 -9.37 19.38
C ASP A 406 -8.55 -8.62 20.72
N ALA A 407 -7.53 -8.85 21.57
CA ALA A 407 -7.39 -8.15 22.83
C ALA A 407 -7.04 -6.67 22.63
N TYR A 408 -6.18 -6.36 21.64
CA TYR A 408 -5.81 -5.00 21.28
C TYR A 408 -7.02 -4.22 20.78
N LYS A 409 -7.79 -4.79 19.85
CA LYS A 409 -9.02 -4.18 19.33
C LYS A 409 -10.07 -3.97 20.44
N THR A 410 -10.29 -4.97 21.29
CA THR A 410 -11.21 -4.86 22.43
C THR A 410 -10.80 -3.75 23.39
N ALA A 411 -9.49 -3.59 23.64
CA ALA A 411 -8.99 -2.52 24.51
C ALA A 411 -9.19 -1.14 23.86
N LEU A 412 -8.99 -1.01 22.56
CA LEU A 412 -9.27 0.24 21.82
C LEU A 412 -10.76 0.59 21.88
N ASP A 413 -11.65 -0.34 21.58
CA ASP A 413 -13.10 -0.14 21.54
C ASP A 413 -13.67 0.21 22.93
N SER A 414 -13.08 -0.33 24.02
CA SER A 414 -13.51 -0.07 25.40
C SER A 414 -12.81 1.12 26.07
N GLY A 415 -11.80 1.72 25.43
CA GLY A 415 -10.99 2.80 26.03
C GLY A 415 -10.08 2.32 27.17
N ALA A 416 -9.75 1.03 27.24
CA ALA A 416 -8.93 0.44 28.31
C ALA A 416 -7.41 0.62 28.04
N TYR A 417 -6.98 1.86 27.82
CA TYR A 417 -5.59 2.25 27.57
C TYR A 417 -5.40 3.74 27.87
N ASP A 418 -4.15 4.17 28.01
CA ASP A 418 -3.78 5.59 28.00
C ASP A 418 -3.17 5.96 26.65
N PHE A 419 -2.31 5.08 26.13
CA PHE A 419 -1.66 5.21 24.82
C PHE A 419 -1.79 3.92 24.01
N TYR A 420 -1.71 4.05 22.69
CA TYR A 420 -1.57 2.92 21.78
C TYR A 420 -0.72 3.28 20.58
N ILE A 421 -0.07 2.30 19.95
CA ILE A 421 0.58 2.49 18.65
C ILE A 421 -0.38 2.06 17.55
N GLY A 422 -0.87 3.04 16.79
CA GLY A 422 -1.71 2.87 15.62
C GLY A 422 -0.95 2.96 14.31
N GLU A 423 -1.58 2.53 13.23
CA GLU A 423 -1.14 2.75 11.86
C GLU A 423 -2.36 2.93 10.97
N VAL A 424 -2.27 3.88 10.05
CA VAL A 424 -3.28 4.15 9.03
C VAL A 424 -2.58 4.36 7.70
N LYS A 425 -3.07 3.73 6.63
CA LYS A 425 -2.70 4.07 5.27
C LYS A 425 -3.50 5.31 4.88
N LEU A 426 -2.82 6.43 4.70
CA LEU A 426 -3.44 7.66 4.21
C LEU A 426 -3.72 7.55 2.71
N PRO A 427 -4.75 8.23 2.19
CA PRO A 427 -4.84 8.50 0.77
C PRO A 427 -3.57 9.18 0.26
N THR A 428 -3.24 8.98 -1.00
CA THR A 428 -1.96 9.47 -1.57
C THR A 428 -1.91 10.98 -1.71
N ASP A 429 -3.04 11.66 -1.69
CA ASP A 429 -3.15 13.12 -1.57
C ASP A 429 -2.96 13.63 -0.12
N MET A 430 -2.55 12.73 0.81
CA MET A 430 -2.38 13.00 2.24
C MET A 430 -3.65 13.55 2.91
N ASN A 431 -4.83 13.10 2.49
CA ASN A 431 -6.10 13.54 3.07
C ASN A 431 -6.30 13.01 4.49
N LEU A 432 -6.23 13.92 5.47
CA LEU A 432 -6.35 13.64 6.89
C LEU A 432 -7.79 13.69 7.43
N SER A 433 -8.78 13.99 6.59
CA SER A 433 -10.16 14.22 7.04
C SER A 433 -10.71 13.04 7.86
N VAL A 434 -10.39 11.81 7.44
CA VAL A 434 -10.80 10.59 8.16
C VAL A 434 -10.13 10.48 9.52
N MET A 435 -8.83 10.81 9.61
CA MET A 435 -8.08 10.76 10.88
C MET A 435 -8.51 11.83 11.90
N LEU A 436 -9.01 12.96 11.41
CA LEU A 436 -9.47 14.08 12.23
C LEU A 436 -10.96 14.01 12.55
N SER A 437 -11.66 12.98 12.08
CA SER A 437 -13.06 12.72 12.39
C SER A 437 -13.22 12.00 13.73
N SER A 438 -14.26 12.33 14.49
CA SER A 438 -14.63 11.62 15.73
C SER A 438 -14.95 10.14 15.51
N ASP A 439 -15.41 9.77 14.32
CA ASP A 439 -15.74 8.40 13.90
C ASP A 439 -14.60 7.75 13.10
N GLY A 440 -13.43 8.39 13.06
CA GLY A 440 -12.26 7.94 12.31
C GLY A 440 -11.47 6.82 13.02
N PRO A 441 -10.37 6.38 12.38
CA PRO A 441 -9.54 5.28 12.91
C PRO A 441 -8.67 5.67 14.11
N VAL A 442 -8.70 6.93 14.55
CA VAL A 442 -7.94 7.40 15.72
C VAL A 442 -8.81 7.33 16.96
N TYR A 443 -8.57 6.32 17.80
CA TYR A 443 -9.32 6.08 19.03
C TYR A 443 -8.96 7.09 20.13
N GLY A 444 -9.94 7.48 20.94
CA GLY A 444 -9.73 8.32 22.11
C GLY A 444 -9.29 9.74 21.81
N ILE A 445 -9.45 10.19 20.58
CA ILE A 445 -9.01 11.51 20.10
C ILE A 445 -9.68 12.63 20.90
N ALA A 446 -8.90 13.66 21.22
CA ALA A 446 -9.44 14.89 21.81
C ALA A 446 -10.19 15.69 20.75
N ASP A 447 -10.94 16.71 21.19
CA ASP A 447 -11.63 17.66 20.31
C ASP A 447 -10.72 18.09 19.13
N THR A 448 -11.16 17.75 17.93
CA THR A 448 -10.42 17.98 16.67
C THR A 448 -11.05 19.06 15.81
N ASP A 449 -12.19 19.63 16.19
CA ASP A 449 -12.98 20.52 15.33
C ASP A 449 -12.14 21.67 14.75
N THR A 450 -11.31 22.30 15.59
CA THR A 450 -10.42 23.40 15.15
C THR A 450 -9.35 22.91 14.17
N THR A 451 -8.77 21.74 14.40
CA THR A 451 -7.73 21.16 13.54
C THR A 451 -8.33 20.65 12.23
N ALA A 452 -9.51 20.02 12.29
CA ALA A 452 -10.23 19.56 11.11
C ALA A 452 -10.65 20.73 10.22
N ALA A 453 -11.20 21.80 10.79
CA ALA A 453 -11.58 23.01 10.07
C ALA A 453 -10.35 23.67 9.40
N ALA A 454 -9.22 23.76 10.10
CA ALA A 454 -7.97 24.28 9.53
C ALA A 454 -7.47 23.40 8.37
N TYR A 455 -7.66 22.07 8.48
CA TYR A 455 -7.28 21.15 7.42
C TYR A 455 -8.14 21.32 6.15
N GLU A 456 -9.45 21.47 6.30
CA GLU A 456 -10.37 21.76 5.18
C GLU A 456 -10.04 23.10 4.50
N GLU A 457 -9.67 24.13 5.28
CA GLU A 457 -9.24 25.42 4.74
C GLU A 457 -7.92 25.29 3.97
N PHE A 458 -6.98 24.47 4.44
CA PHE A 458 -5.74 24.16 3.75
C PHE A 458 -5.99 23.43 2.43
N LEU A 459 -6.78 22.35 2.41
CA LEU A 459 -7.15 21.62 1.21
C LEU A 459 -7.81 22.53 0.17
N GLY A 460 -8.65 23.44 0.62
CA GLY A 460 -9.30 24.46 -0.21
C GLY A 460 -8.39 25.61 -0.65
N GLY A 461 -7.09 25.60 -0.28
CA GLY A 461 -6.12 26.62 -0.64
C GLY A 461 -6.35 27.99 0.04
N LYS A 462 -7.09 28.05 1.16
CA LYS A 462 -7.40 29.28 1.89
C LYS A 462 -6.32 29.66 2.91
N ILE A 463 -5.63 28.65 3.45
CA ILE A 463 -4.51 28.84 4.38
C ILE A 463 -3.31 28.02 3.89
N SER A 464 -2.10 28.36 4.37
CA SER A 464 -0.87 27.64 4.08
C SER A 464 -0.74 26.35 4.89
N LEU A 465 0.15 25.44 4.44
CA LEU A 465 0.54 24.25 5.17
C LEU A 465 1.07 24.57 6.56
N GLU A 466 1.86 25.68 6.71
CA GLU A 466 2.36 26.16 7.99
C GLU A 466 1.24 26.52 8.95
N ALA A 467 0.20 27.21 8.47
CA ALA A 467 -0.95 27.59 9.29
C ALA A 467 -1.74 26.36 9.78
N PHE A 468 -1.98 25.40 8.90
CA PHE A 468 -2.57 24.10 9.29
C PHE A 468 -1.70 23.37 10.32
N THR A 469 -0.39 23.23 10.04
CA THR A 469 0.54 22.52 10.94
C THR A 469 0.60 23.19 12.31
N THR A 470 0.55 24.52 12.37
CA THR A 470 0.46 25.27 13.63
C THR A 470 -0.79 24.89 14.42
N SER A 471 -1.95 24.80 13.77
CA SER A 471 -3.20 24.36 14.41
C SER A 471 -3.08 22.92 14.94
N PHE A 472 -2.51 22.00 14.15
CA PHE A 472 -2.24 20.63 14.55
C PHE A 472 -1.34 20.56 15.79
N LEU A 473 -0.22 21.30 15.81
CA LEU A 473 0.74 21.33 16.91
C LEU A 473 0.19 21.98 18.20
N GLN A 474 -0.78 22.86 18.08
CA GLN A 474 -1.47 23.42 19.25
C GLN A 474 -2.37 22.39 19.93
N ASN A 475 -2.97 21.49 19.18
CA ASN A 475 -3.95 20.53 19.67
C ASN A 475 -3.37 19.12 19.90
N ILE A 476 -2.42 18.68 19.05
CA ILE A 476 -1.85 17.32 19.04
C ILE A 476 -2.93 16.25 19.23
N PRO A 477 -3.81 16.03 18.24
CA PRO A 477 -4.85 15.01 18.36
C PRO A 477 -4.27 13.59 18.46
N PHE A 478 -3.14 13.35 17.83
CA PHE A 478 -2.28 12.17 17.92
C PHE A 478 -0.83 12.57 17.66
N VAL A 479 0.14 11.73 18.02
CA VAL A 479 1.56 12.04 17.81
C VAL A 479 2.08 11.24 16.61
N PRO A 480 2.38 11.88 15.47
CA PRO A 480 3.04 11.23 14.34
C PRO A 480 4.40 10.67 14.76
N ILE A 481 4.76 9.49 14.27
CA ILE A 481 6.06 8.84 14.56
C ILE A 481 6.86 8.73 13.28
N CYS A 482 6.35 8.02 12.27
CA CYS A 482 7.02 7.78 11.01
C CYS A 482 6.03 7.32 9.94
N PHE A 483 6.45 7.42 8.68
CA PHE A 483 5.82 6.71 7.56
C PHE A 483 6.64 5.48 7.22
N ARG A 484 5.98 4.35 6.93
CA ARG A 484 6.69 3.14 6.50
C ARG A 484 7.27 3.30 5.09
N THR A 485 8.29 2.52 4.80
CA THR A 485 8.80 2.31 3.44
C THR A 485 8.66 0.84 3.09
N GLY A 486 8.36 0.55 1.83
CA GLY A 486 8.45 -0.79 1.28
C GLY A 486 9.78 -1.03 0.57
N ALA A 487 10.03 -2.27 0.14
CA ALA A 487 11.20 -2.63 -0.63
C ALA A 487 10.88 -3.65 -1.73
N LEU A 488 11.28 -3.33 -2.96
CA LEU A 488 11.34 -4.29 -4.05
C LEU A 488 12.63 -5.11 -3.89
N MET A 489 12.47 -6.41 -3.71
CA MET A 489 13.57 -7.36 -3.56
C MET A 489 13.74 -8.15 -4.86
N CYS A 490 14.98 -8.23 -5.38
CA CYS A 490 15.27 -8.95 -6.62
C CYS A 490 16.53 -9.82 -6.47
N THR A 491 16.57 -10.92 -7.20
CA THR A 491 17.80 -11.74 -7.31
C THR A 491 18.96 -10.92 -7.89
N ASN A 492 20.20 -11.27 -7.53
CA ASN A 492 21.40 -10.58 -8.02
C ASN A 492 21.66 -10.78 -9.53
N SER A 493 20.91 -11.64 -10.20
CA SER A 493 20.97 -11.83 -11.65
C SER A 493 20.27 -10.74 -12.45
N ILE A 494 19.38 -9.97 -11.82
CA ILE A 494 18.64 -8.89 -12.49
C ILE A 494 19.56 -7.69 -12.74
N SER A 495 19.54 -7.16 -13.96
CA SER A 495 20.29 -5.97 -14.38
C SER A 495 19.49 -5.16 -15.40
N PRO A 496 19.45 -3.81 -15.32
CA PRO A 496 20.00 -2.96 -14.25
C PRO A 496 19.37 -3.23 -12.89
N ALA A 497 19.91 -2.57 -11.85
CA ALA A 497 19.33 -2.66 -10.50
C ALA A 497 17.84 -2.28 -10.51
N PRO A 498 17.02 -2.93 -9.67
CA PRO A 498 15.60 -2.63 -9.57
C PRO A 498 15.37 -1.18 -9.13
N ASP A 499 14.33 -0.55 -9.68
CA ASP A 499 13.84 0.76 -9.28
C ASP A 499 12.33 0.67 -9.05
N CYS A 500 11.85 1.32 -7.98
CA CYS A 500 10.44 1.36 -7.61
C CYS A 500 10.08 2.75 -7.08
N ASP A 501 8.82 3.12 -7.22
CA ASP A 501 8.23 4.29 -6.57
C ASP A 501 6.86 3.95 -5.97
N ALA A 502 6.26 4.90 -5.26
CA ALA A 502 5.00 4.71 -4.55
C ALA A 502 3.83 4.26 -5.44
N GLY A 503 3.87 4.62 -6.71
CA GLY A 503 2.82 4.30 -7.69
C GLY A 503 3.13 3.09 -8.56
N ASN A 504 4.39 2.62 -8.61
CA ASN A 504 4.80 1.51 -9.46
C ASN A 504 5.99 0.76 -8.88
N VAL A 505 5.72 -0.37 -8.25
CA VAL A 505 6.76 -1.21 -7.62
C VAL A 505 7.71 -1.87 -8.63
N TYR A 506 7.32 -1.98 -9.90
CA TYR A 506 8.12 -2.54 -10.99
C TYR A 506 8.51 -1.48 -12.04
N LYS A 507 8.85 -0.27 -11.61
CA LYS A 507 9.02 0.94 -12.44
C LYS A 507 9.93 0.75 -13.65
N ASN A 508 11.09 0.09 -13.49
CA ASN A 508 12.06 -0.11 -14.57
C ASN A 508 12.11 -1.54 -15.12
N ILE A 509 11.05 -2.36 -14.91
CA ILE A 509 11.03 -3.77 -15.34
C ILE A 509 11.26 -3.95 -16.85
N TYR A 510 10.90 -2.96 -17.67
CA TYR A 510 11.10 -3.00 -19.13
C TYR A 510 12.59 -3.01 -19.54
N GLU A 511 13.49 -2.57 -18.65
CA GLU A 511 14.94 -2.56 -18.83
C GLU A 511 15.61 -3.83 -18.32
N TRP A 512 14.92 -4.63 -17.51
CA TRP A 512 15.53 -5.76 -16.83
C TRP A 512 16.01 -6.84 -17.81
N ASN A 513 17.18 -7.40 -17.47
CA ASN A 513 17.76 -8.62 -18.05
C ASN A 513 18.03 -9.60 -16.90
N LYS A 514 17.99 -10.89 -17.21
CA LYS A 514 18.25 -11.95 -16.23
C LYS A 514 19.38 -12.85 -16.69
#